data_fdf3244bc0a97d4885716a986581edb6
#
_entry.id   fdf3244bc0a97d4885716a986581edb6
#
_cell.length_a   1.000
_cell.length_b   1.000
_cell.length_c   1.000
_cell.angle_alpha   90.00
_cell.angle_beta   90.00
_cell.angle_gamma   90.00
#
_symmetry.space_group_name_H-M   'P 1'
#
loop_
_entity.id
_entity.type
_entity.pdbx_description
1 polymer ?
#
loop_
_entity_poly.entity_id
_entity_poly.type
_entity_poly.pdbx_seq_one_letter_code
_entity_poly.pdbx_strand_id
1 'polypeptide(L)'
;MCVPNHKEERCALETNLSKGSIRRRSVLVAVITAVACSMGLTGLASGRDSNQARSQRPDPSSVNWLQFDFNAQHSGNNTDEKKIGRENVDRLHELYHVSLPDVADGAPVYLSNVQTLYGVMNVLYLTTKDGHIVALDAATGKIIWEHQYGPGTFKINNRYQPIYTTSSPAIDPDLKYVYSYGLDGYVHKYKVGDGEEIRSGGWPELCTLKPFNEKGSSALAVATAKDRTSYLYVTNGGYLGDRGDYQGHVTTINLSTGKQYVFNANCSNDAVHFVERPGKPDCSAVQSAIWARPGVIYDPATDRVYMATGNGTFDPKRHDWGDTIFSLKPNGTGVDGNPIDSYTPANHHFLNRADLDLGSTAPAILPTPTDCSIRNLAVQGGKDMKLRLVNLADLSGHHNSPGHVGGEIGKLIDVPQGGMVFTQPAVWVNPEDHSTWVFVATFGGLSALKLQVGQHGVPSLRLVWKNGDEGSSPIIANNVLYCAGSHDVRAFAPTTGKVLWQSRSIGRIHWESPIVVNGELYITDESGYLTAYGL
;
A
#
# COMPACT_ATOMS: atom_id res chain seq x y z
N MET A 1 -3.53 3.37 43.32
CA MET A 1 -4.42 3.22 42.16
C MET A 1 -3.76 2.25 41.22
N CYS A 2 -4.30 1.05 41.09
CA CYS A 2 -3.71 -0.06 40.38
C CYS A 2 -3.84 0.13 38.86
N VAL A 3 -2.75 0.03 38.15
CA VAL A 3 -2.71 -0.06 36.69
C VAL A 3 -2.85 -1.56 36.34
N PRO A 4 -3.78 -1.96 35.46
CA PRO A 4 -3.84 -3.36 35.03
C PRO A 4 -2.73 -3.66 34.01
N ASN A 5 -1.95 -4.68 34.30
CA ASN A 5 -1.02 -5.34 33.40
C ASN A 5 -1.79 -6.00 32.24
N HIS A 6 -1.61 -5.56 31.02
CA HIS A 6 -1.97 -6.31 29.83
C HIS A 6 -0.89 -7.36 29.54
N LYS A 7 -1.18 -8.59 29.88
CA LYS A 7 -0.45 -9.76 29.44
C LYS A 7 -0.76 -10.03 27.97
N GLU A 8 0.31 -10.34 27.26
CA GLU A 8 0.36 -10.84 25.90
C GLU A 8 -0.69 -11.92 25.60
N GLU A 9 -1.59 -11.69 24.67
CA GLU A 9 -2.31 -12.77 23.99
C GLU A 9 -1.39 -13.38 22.93
N ARG A 10 -0.75 -14.48 23.32
CA ARG A 10 -0.09 -15.38 22.38
C ARG A 10 -1.18 -16.15 21.64
N CYS A 11 -1.38 -15.88 20.37
CA CYS A 11 -2.10 -16.76 19.47
C CYS A 11 -1.24 -18.01 19.22
N ALA A 12 -1.52 -19.10 19.95
CA ALA A 12 -0.94 -20.41 19.71
C ALA A 12 -1.69 -21.09 18.57
N LEU A 13 -1.05 -21.23 17.43
CA LEU A 13 -1.47 -22.16 16.37
C LEU A 13 -1.08 -23.57 16.81
N GLU A 14 -2.03 -24.34 17.32
CA GLU A 14 -1.89 -25.79 17.46
C GLU A 14 -2.12 -26.45 16.08
N THR A 15 -1.06 -26.93 15.48
CA THR A 15 -1.12 -27.84 14.34
C THR A 15 -1.23 -29.26 14.83
N ASN A 16 -2.39 -29.86 14.65
CA ASN A 16 -2.60 -31.31 14.80
C ASN A 16 -1.99 -32.05 13.60
N LEU A 17 -0.83 -32.65 13.81
CA LEU A 17 -0.23 -33.62 12.89
C LEU A 17 -0.70 -35.01 13.23
N SER A 18 -1.64 -35.57 12.46
CA SER A 18 -1.96 -36.99 12.47
C SER A 18 -0.93 -37.78 11.67
N LYS A 19 -0.31 -38.77 12.32
CA LYS A 19 0.64 -39.71 11.70
C LYS A 19 -0.10 -40.68 10.77
N GLY A 20 0.17 -40.59 9.46
CA GLY A 20 -0.24 -41.58 8.47
C GLY A 20 0.98 -42.26 7.85
N SER A 21 1.04 -43.59 7.98
CA SER A 21 2.17 -44.45 7.58
C SER A 21 2.38 -44.54 6.06
N ILE A 22 3.65 -44.45 5.65
CA ILE A 22 4.11 -44.63 4.29
C ILE A 22 4.18 -46.12 3.94
N ARG A 23 3.45 -46.57 2.93
CA ARG A 23 3.72 -47.82 2.19
C ARG A 23 4.21 -47.48 0.78
N ARG A 24 5.48 -47.82 0.54
CA ARG A 24 6.08 -47.88 -0.80
C ARG A 24 5.40 -48.93 -1.65
N ARG A 25 5.05 -48.63 -2.89
CA ARG A 25 4.90 -49.58 -3.99
C ARG A 25 5.54 -49.05 -5.28
N SER A 26 6.28 -49.97 -5.84
CA SER A 26 7.18 -49.81 -6.98
C SER A 26 6.45 -49.64 -8.32
N VAL A 27 7.13 -48.90 -9.19
CA VAL A 27 6.79 -48.61 -10.60
C VAL A 27 7.09 -49.83 -11.46
N LEU A 28 6.17 -50.17 -12.35
CA LEU A 28 6.45 -51.03 -13.50
C LEU A 28 6.15 -50.24 -14.78
N VAL A 29 7.18 -50.13 -15.61
CA VAL A 29 7.12 -49.55 -16.96
C VAL A 29 6.62 -50.58 -17.94
N ALA A 30 5.63 -50.26 -18.75
CA ALA A 30 5.30 -51.02 -19.97
C ALA A 30 5.19 -50.10 -21.18
N VAL A 31 6.06 -50.37 -22.11
CA VAL A 31 6.07 -49.84 -23.50
C VAL A 31 5.14 -50.72 -24.34
N ILE A 32 4.18 -50.17 -25.07
CA ILE A 32 3.55 -50.86 -26.19
C ILE A 32 3.27 -49.91 -27.37
N THR A 33 3.62 -50.39 -28.47
CA THR A 33 3.71 -49.98 -29.85
C THR A 33 2.40 -49.56 -30.52
N ALA A 34 2.53 -48.69 -31.51
CA ALA A 34 1.50 -48.21 -32.42
C ALA A 34 0.98 -49.28 -33.38
N VAL A 35 -0.34 -49.27 -33.62
CA VAL A 35 -0.94 -49.79 -34.85
C VAL A 35 -1.98 -48.81 -35.35
N ALA A 36 -1.80 -48.34 -36.59
CA ALA A 36 -2.76 -47.57 -37.35
C ALA A 36 -3.83 -48.46 -37.96
N CYS A 37 -5.09 -48.05 -37.87
CA CYS A 37 -6.11 -48.53 -38.81
C CYS A 37 -7.16 -47.44 -39.05
N SER A 38 -7.43 -47.23 -40.30
CA SER A 38 -8.26 -46.23 -40.93
C SER A 38 -9.75 -46.64 -41.02
N MET A 39 -10.59 -45.61 -41.17
CA MET A 39 -11.96 -45.56 -41.75
C MET A 39 -13.16 -45.60 -40.82
N GLY A 40 -13.96 -44.56 -40.94
CA GLY A 40 -15.38 -44.55 -40.57
C GLY A 40 -15.91 -43.14 -40.26
N LEU A 41 -16.34 -42.39 -41.27
CA LEU A 41 -17.13 -41.15 -41.09
C LEU A 41 -18.52 -41.50 -40.55
N THR A 42 -18.86 -40.97 -39.38
CA THR A 42 -20.25 -40.64 -39.02
C THR A 42 -20.21 -39.35 -38.21
N GLY A 43 -20.89 -38.33 -38.70
CA GLY A 43 -20.96 -37.01 -38.05
C GLY A 43 -21.74 -37.04 -36.75
N LEU A 44 -21.10 -36.56 -35.71
CA LEU A 44 -21.75 -36.12 -34.49
C LEU A 44 -21.31 -34.65 -34.29
N ALA A 45 -22.32 -33.78 -34.31
CA ALA A 45 -22.11 -32.36 -34.02
C ALA A 45 -21.61 -32.22 -32.59
N SER A 46 -20.30 -31.99 -32.42
CA SER A 46 -19.74 -31.54 -31.15
C SER A 46 -20.05 -30.06 -30.99
N GLY A 47 -20.87 -29.74 -30.00
CA GLY A 47 -21.00 -28.36 -29.52
C GLY A 47 -19.62 -27.79 -29.23
N ARG A 48 -19.21 -26.82 -30.01
CA ARG A 48 -18.04 -26.00 -29.70
C ARG A 48 -18.42 -25.14 -28.51
N ASP A 49 -17.83 -25.42 -27.35
CA ASP A 49 -17.70 -24.44 -26.29
C ASP A 49 -16.95 -23.23 -26.82
N SER A 50 -17.69 -22.24 -27.30
CA SER A 50 -17.14 -20.97 -27.75
C SER A 50 -16.93 -20.04 -26.55
N ASN A 51 -16.04 -20.41 -25.64
CA ASN A 51 -15.40 -19.48 -24.74
C ASN A 51 -14.13 -18.91 -25.41
N GLN A 52 -14.28 -18.30 -26.58
CA GLN A 52 -13.30 -17.35 -27.06
C GLN A 52 -13.45 -16.09 -26.19
N ALA A 53 -12.40 -15.75 -25.43
CA ALA A 53 -12.25 -14.44 -24.81
C ALA A 53 -12.55 -13.39 -25.90
N ARG A 54 -13.66 -12.67 -25.75
CA ARG A 54 -13.98 -11.56 -26.64
C ARG A 54 -12.94 -10.48 -26.38
N SER A 55 -12.00 -10.29 -27.32
CA SER A 55 -11.17 -9.10 -27.39
C SER A 55 -12.11 -7.89 -27.27
N GLN A 56 -12.06 -7.21 -26.12
CA GLN A 56 -12.85 -5.99 -25.93
C GLN A 56 -12.28 -4.91 -26.84
N ARG A 57 -13.14 -4.14 -27.49
CA ARG A 57 -12.67 -2.94 -28.18
C ARG A 57 -12.19 -1.96 -27.11
N PRO A 58 -11.02 -1.28 -27.30
CA PRO A 58 -10.55 -0.28 -26.37
C PRO A 58 -11.66 0.75 -26.08
N ASP A 59 -11.97 0.94 -24.80
CA ASP A 59 -12.87 1.98 -24.33
C ASP A 59 -12.04 3.22 -23.96
N PRO A 60 -12.08 4.30 -24.75
CA PRO A 60 -11.29 5.49 -24.49
C PRO A 60 -11.73 6.26 -23.23
N SER A 61 -12.88 5.92 -22.65
CA SER A 61 -13.37 6.50 -21.40
C SER A 61 -12.95 5.71 -20.16
N SER A 62 -12.21 4.60 -20.32
CA SER A 62 -11.82 3.76 -19.21
C SER A 62 -10.73 4.42 -18.35
N VAL A 63 -10.87 4.25 -17.04
CA VAL A 63 -10.01 4.80 -16.00
C VAL A 63 -8.95 3.77 -15.61
N ASN A 64 -7.78 4.23 -15.18
CA ASN A 64 -6.72 3.41 -14.62
C ASN A 64 -6.59 3.66 -13.12
N TRP A 65 -6.13 2.64 -12.37
CA TRP A 65 -5.78 2.73 -10.96
C TRP A 65 -4.33 2.27 -10.80
N LEU A 66 -3.37 3.21 -10.93
CA LEU A 66 -1.97 2.85 -11.21
C LEU A 66 -1.12 2.54 -9.97
N GLN A 67 -1.59 2.88 -8.76
CA GLN A 67 -0.89 2.67 -7.52
C GLN A 67 -1.85 2.68 -6.33
N PHE A 68 -1.39 2.31 -5.15
CA PHE A 68 -2.17 2.34 -3.91
C PHE A 68 -2.88 3.69 -3.72
N ASP A 69 -4.14 3.66 -3.29
CA ASP A 69 -4.96 4.85 -3.06
C ASP A 69 -5.03 5.83 -4.24
N PHE A 70 -5.00 5.29 -5.47
CA PHE A 70 -5.32 5.92 -6.75
C PHE A 70 -4.19 6.76 -7.38
N ASN A 71 -3.59 7.72 -6.67
CA ASN A 71 -2.66 8.70 -7.23
C ASN A 71 -1.38 8.87 -6.39
N ALA A 72 -0.43 9.71 -6.83
CA ALA A 72 0.84 9.93 -6.14
C ALA A 72 0.71 10.64 -4.78
N GLN A 73 -0.44 11.27 -4.50
CA GLN A 73 -0.79 11.79 -3.18
C GLN A 73 -1.41 10.72 -2.26
N HIS A 74 -1.70 9.54 -2.80
CA HIS A 74 -2.43 8.48 -2.11
C HIS A 74 -3.71 9.02 -1.44
N SER A 75 -4.49 9.77 -2.21
CA SER A 75 -5.69 10.46 -1.72
C SER A 75 -6.85 9.53 -1.39
N GLY A 76 -6.82 8.29 -1.88
CA GLY A 76 -7.94 7.35 -1.79
C GLY A 76 -9.19 7.84 -2.54
N ASN A 77 -9.05 8.73 -3.52
CA ASN A 77 -10.21 9.35 -4.18
C ASN A 77 -10.12 9.20 -5.71
N ASN A 78 -10.91 8.28 -6.26
CA ASN A 78 -11.11 8.13 -7.70
C ASN A 78 -12.20 9.09 -8.19
N THR A 79 -11.81 10.24 -8.69
CA THR A 79 -12.69 11.26 -9.25
C THR A 79 -13.22 10.89 -10.63
N ASP A 80 -12.62 9.89 -11.28
CA ASP A 80 -12.89 9.51 -12.65
C ASP A 80 -13.89 8.37 -12.77
N GLU A 81 -14.23 7.67 -11.68
CA GLU A 81 -15.32 6.69 -11.63
C GLU A 81 -16.67 7.37 -11.94
N LYS A 82 -17.44 6.76 -12.84
CA LYS A 82 -18.74 7.31 -13.29
C LYS A 82 -19.87 6.28 -13.33
N LYS A 83 -19.54 4.99 -13.22
CA LYS A 83 -20.54 3.93 -13.42
C LYS A 83 -21.21 3.51 -12.11
N ILE A 84 -20.45 3.38 -11.01
CA ILE A 84 -21.01 3.14 -9.68
C ILE A 84 -21.17 4.48 -8.98
N GLY A 85 -22.37 4.80 -8.52
CA GLY A 85 -22.68 6.00 -7.76
C GLY A 85 -23.73 5.72 -6.68
N ARG A 86 -24.16 6.76 -5.98
CA ARG A 86 -25.14 6.63 -4.88
C ARG A 86 -26.50 6.07 -5.33
N GLU A 87 -26.84 6.22 -6.60
CA GLU A 87 -28.12 5.81 -7.21
C GLU A 87 -28.17 4.32 -7.55
N ASN A 88 -27.04 3.61 -7.56
CA ASN A 88 -26.97 2.23 -8.04
C ASN A 88 -26.03 1.32 -7.23
N VAL A 89 -25.29 1.86 -6.26
CA VAL A 89 -24.34 1.08 -5.45
C VAL A 89 -25.02 -0.05 -4.66
N ASP A 90 -26.29 0.08 -4.34
CA ASP A 90 -27.09 -0.94 -3.66
C ASP A 90 -27.38 -2.20 -4.52
N ARG A 91 -27.11 -2.11 -5.84
CA ARG A 91 -27.28 -3.21 -6.79
C ARG A 91 -25.99 -4.02 -7.01
N LEU A 92 -24.88 -3.64 -6.38
CA LEU A 92 -23.65 -4.39 -6.50
C LEU A 92 -23.84 -5.84 -6.07
N HIS A 93 -23.38 -6.76 -6.91
CA HIS A 93 -23.38 -8.20 -6.65
C HIS A 93 -22.03 -8.81 -7.02
N GLU A 94 -21.73 -9.96 -6.47
CA GLU A 94 -20.48 -10.67 -6.74
C GLU A 94 -20.45 -11.14 -8.21
N LEU A 95 -19.39 -10.77 -8.91
CA LEU A 95 -19.13 -11.21 -10.28
C LEU A 95 -18.30 -12.49 -10.29
N TYR A 96 -17.28 -12.55 -9.45
CA TYR A 96 -16.45 -13.72 -9.25
C TYR A 96 -15.70 -13.66 -7.91
N HIS A 97 -15.28 -14.83 -7.45
CA HIS A 97 -14.47 -15.05 -6.27
C HIS A 97 -13.42 -16.10 -6.61
N VAL A 98 -12.14 -15.73 -6.73
CA VAL A 98 -11.08 -16.58 -7.26
C VAL A 98 -9.91 -16.68 -6.29
N SER A 99 -9.31 -17.87 -6.19
CA SER A 99 -8.11 -18.08 -5.37
C SER A 99 -6.88 -17.51 -6.03
N LEU A 100 -6.02 -16.90 -5.22
CA LEU A 100 -4.68 -16.42 -5.57
C LEU A 100 -3.63 -17.47 -5.19
N PRO A 101 -2.39 -17.36 -5.70
CA PRO A 101 -1.29 -18.24 -5.29
C PRO A 101 -0.99 -18.17 -3.79
N ASP A 102 -1.09 -16.99 -3.17
CA ASP A 102 -1.00 -16.73 -1.73
C ASP A 102 -1.78 -15.45 -1.39
N VAL A 103 -1.85 -15.11 -0.11
CA VAL A 103 -2.51 -13.90 0.40
C VAL A 103 -1.89 -12.64 -0.22
N ALA A 104 -2.71 -11.78 -0.78
CA ALA A 104 -2.33 -10.45 -1.24
C ALA A 104 -2.77 -9.39 -0.22
N ASP A 105 -1.89 -9.07 0.72
CA ASP A 105 -2.13 -8.18 1.86
C ASP A 105 -1.89 -6.69 1.52
N GLY A 106 -2.21 -6.34 0.30
CA GLY A 106 -2.14 -4.98 -0.26
C GLY A 106 -3.39 -4.65 -1.05
N ALA A 107 -3.34 -3.57 -1.82
CA ALA A 107 -4.37 -3.25 -2.79
C ALA A 107 -3.92 -3.67 -4.20
N PRO A 108 -4.82 -4.16 -5.06
CA PRO A 108 -4.52 -4.33 -6.47
C PRO A 108 -4.31 -2.98 -7.16
N VAL A 109 -3.63 -3.00 -8.32
CA VAL A 109 -3.64 -1.92 -9.29
C VAL A 109 -4.32 -2.39 -10.57
N TYR A 110 -4.87 -1.45 -11.33
CA TYR A 110 -5.68 -1.76 -12.49
C TYR A 110 -5.25 -0.94 -13.70
N LEU A 111 -5.09 -1.64 -14.83
CA LEU A 111 -4.79 -1.02 -16.11
C LEU A 111 -5.81 -1.46 -17.16
N SER A 112 -6.42 -0.49 -17.81
CA SER A 112 -7.38 -0.71 -18.90
C SER A 112 -6.69 -0.89 -20.24
N ASN A 113 -7.36 -1.60 -21.15
CA ASN A 113 -6.99 -1.73 -22.56
C ASN A 113 -5.55 -2.28 -22.78
N VAL A 114 -5.10 -3.21 -21.96
CA VAL A 114 -3.78 -3.83 -22.07
C VAL A 114 -3.77 -4.82 -23.23
N GLN A 115 -2.78 -4.69 -24.13
CA GLN A 115 -2.52 -5.70 -25.14
C GLN A 115 -1.77 -6.88 -24.50
N THR A 116 -2.46 -7.99 -24.32
CA THR A 116 -1.91 -9.24 -23.78
C THR A 116 -1.75 -10.29 -24.87
N LEU A 117 -1.22 -11.46 -24.49
CA LEU A 117 -1.15 -12.64 -25.38
C LEU A 117 -2.53 -13.17 -25.80
N TYR A 118 -3.59 -12.82 -25.04
CA TYR A 118 -4.97 -13.25 -25.29
C TYR A 118 -5.84 -12.16 -25.92
N GLY A 119 -5.25 -11.04 -26.34
CA GLY A 119 -5.94 -9.89 -26.92
C GLY A 119 -5.98 -8.68 -25.98
N VAL A 120 -6.76 -7.67 -26.34
CA VAL A 120 -6.92 -6.47 -25.50
C VAL A 120 -7.90 -6.77 -24.37
N MET A 121 -7.48 -6.51 -23.12
CA MET A 121 -8.29 -6.69 -21.91
C MET A 121 -7.90 -5.72 -20.81
N ASN A 122 -8.72 -5.61 -19.79
CA ASN A 122 -8.40 -4.90 -18.56
C ASN A 122 -7.69 -5.87 -17.61
N VAL A 123 -6.64 -5.40 -16.93
CA VAL A 123 -5.77 -6.25 -16.13
C VAL A 123 -5.61 -5.71 -14.72
N LEU A 124 -5.76 -6.58 -13.73
CA LEU A 124 -5.38 -6.36 -12.34
C LEU A 124 -3.97 -6.89 -12.09
N TYR A 125 -3.19 -6.17 -11.32
CA TYR A 125 -1.89 -6.65 -10.83
C TYR A 125 -1.88 -6.55 -9.30
N LEU A 126 -1.35 -7.58 -8.64
CA LEU A 126 -1.22 -7.63 -7.19
C LEU A 126 0.03 -8.39 -6.77
N THR A 127 0.55 -8.04 -5.60
CA THR A 127 1.69 -8.71 -4.97
C THR A 127 1.20 -9.54 -3.80
N THR A 128 1.64 -10.79 -3.68
CA THR A 128 1.29 -11.68 -2.57
C THR A 128 2.36 -11.67 -1.48
N LYS A 129 2.01 -12.15 -0.29
CA LYS A 129 2.91 -12.23 0.88
C LYS A 129 4.18 -13.02 0.59
N ASP A 130 4.09 -14.09 -0.19
CA ASP A 130 5.21 -14.96 -0.54
C ASP A 130 6.03 -14.47 -1.75
N GLY A 131 5.77 -13.23 -2.23
CA GLY A 131 6.55 -12.56 -3.26
C GLY A 131 6.13 -12.86 -4.70
N HIS A 132 4.92 -13.39 -4.95
CA HIS A 132 4.38 -13.39 -6.30
C HIS A 132 3.96 -11.97 -6.72
N ILE A 133 4.17 -11.67 -8.00
CA ILE A 133 3.41 -10.68 -8.77
C ILE A 133 2.48 -11.44 -9.69
N VAL A 134 1.20 -11.12 -9.66
CA VAL A 134 0.16 -11.80 -10.42
C VAL A 134 -0.59 -10.78 -11.28
N ALA A 135 -0.73 -11.07 -12.58
CA ALA A 135 -1.60 -10.34 -13.49
C ALA A 135 -2.84 -11.17 -13.79
N LEU A 136 -4.03 -10.57 -13.61
CA LEU A 136 -5.31 -11.24 -13.81
C LEU A 136 -6.18 -10.47 -14.80
N ASP A 137 -6.91 -11.18 -15.62
CA ASP A 137 -8.02 -10.62 -16.37
C ASP A 137 -9.07 -10.04 -15.41
N ALA A 138 -9.27 -8.75 -15.44
CA ALA A 138 -10.16 -8.05 -14.53
C ALA A 138 -11.62 -8.52 -14.66
N ALA A 139 -12.05 -8.98 -15.83
CA ALA A 139 -13.42 -9.44 -16.07
C ALA A 139 -13.71 -10.84 -15.52
N THR A 140 -12.68 -11.67 -15.31
CA THR A 140 -12.88 -13.09 -14.94
C THR A 140 -12.06 -13.57 -13.75
N GLY A 141 -11.06 -12.79 -13.31
CA GLY A 141 -10.09 -13.19 -12.28
C GLY A 141 -9.10 -14.26 -12.73
N LYS A 142 -9.05 -14.62 -14.02
CA LYS A 142 -8.10 -15.63 -14.51
C LYS A 142 -6.69 -15.06 -14.57
N ILE A 143 -5.70 -15.82 -14.09
CA ILE A 143 -4.29 -15.45 -14.17
C ILE A 143 -3.86 -15.42 -15.65
N ILE A 144 -3.26 -14.30 -16.07
CA ILE A 144 -2.67 -14.08 -17.38
C ILE A 144 -1.19 -14.49 -17.35
N TRP A 145 -0.48 -14.00 -16.32
CA TRP A 145 0.90 -14.33 -16.04
C TRP A 145 1.22 -14.12 -14.55
N GLU A 146 2.26 -14.77 -14.05
CA GLU A 146 2.75 -14.63 -12.69
C GLU A 146 4.26 -14.85 -12.61
N HIS A 147 4.91 -14.24 -11.61
CA HIS A 147 6.31 -14.48 -11.24
C HIS A 147 6.45 -14.50 -9.72
N GLN A 148 7.46 -15.20 -9.22
CA GLN A 148 7.78 -15.23 -7.79
C GLN A 148 9.27 -15.04 -7.58
N TYR A 149 9.64 -14.16 -6.64
CA TYR A 149 11.02 -13.89 -6.28
C TYR A 149 11.26 -13.98 -4.78
N GLY A 150 12.28 -14.76 -4.44
CA GLY A 150 12.85 -14.89 -3.14
C GLY A 150 12.45 -16.14 -2.37
N PRO A 151 13.23 -16.47 -1.33
CA PRO A 151 12.93 -17.58 -0.46
C PRO A 151 11.79 -17.19 0.50
N GLY A 152 10.78 -18.03 0.63
CA GLY A 152 9.67 -17.82 1.57
C GLY A 152 10.04 -17.92 3.05
N THR A 153 11.27 -18.36 3.40
CA THR A 153 11.71 -18.54 4.80
C THR A 153 13.20 -18.38 4.98
N PHE A 154 13.62 -17.97 6.18
CA PHE A 154 15.01 -17.95 6.62
C PHE A 154 15.15 -18.55 8.04
N LYS A 155 16.40 -18.81 8.49
CA LYS A 155 16.66 -19.37 9.83
C LYS A 155 17.21 -18.33 10.77
N ILE A 156 16.54 -18.13 11.91
CA ILE A 156 17.10 -17.46 13.09
C ILE A 156 17.15 -18.48 14.24
N ASN A 157 18.30 -18.65 14.88
CA ASN A 157 18.46 -19.57 16.03
C ASN A 157 17.89 -20.97 15.77
N ASN A 158 18.19 -21.54 14.60
CA ASN A 158 17.68 -22.84 14.13
C ASN A 158 16.15 -22.93 13.93
N ARG A 159 15.41 -21.84 14.00
CA ARG A 159 13.98 -21.79 13.68
C ARG A 159 13.76 -21.11 12.34
N TYR A 160 12.93 -21.70 11.49
CA TYR A 160 12.49 -21.04 10.26
C TYR A 160 11.57 -19.88 10.61
N GLN A 161 11.85 -18.72 10.05
CA GLN A 161 11.01 -17.54 10.14
C GLN A 161 10.50 -17.21 8.73
N PRO A 162 9.22 -16.93 8.55
CA PRO A 162 8.73 -16.46 7.27
C PRO A 162 9.29 -15.05 6.99
N ILE A 163 9.76 -14.84 5.77
CA ILE A 163 9.88 -13.51 5.19
C ILE A 163 8.66 -13.30 4.31
N TYR A 164 8.14 -12.09 4.29
CA TYR A 164 6.93 -11.76 3.54
C TYR A 164 6.90 -10.27 3.23
N THR A 165 6.11 -9.92 2.23
CA THR A 165 5.81 -8.53 1.90
C THR A 165 4.32 -8.25 2.06
N THR A 166 3.98 -6.99 2.34
CA THR A 166 2.62 -6.47 2.30
C THR A 166 2.51 -5.32 1.31
N SER A 167 3.50 -5.22 0.39
CA SER A 167 3.59 -4.18 -0.61
C SER A 167 2.49 -4.34 -1.67
N SER A 168 2.02 -3.21 -2.18
CA SER A 168 1.20 -3.17 -3.40
C SER A 168 2.09 -2.79 -4.59
N PRO A 169 1.82 -3.34 -5.79
CA PRO A 169 2.56 -2.96 -6.99
C PRO A 169 2.22 -1.54 -7.45
N ALA A 170 3.00 -1.01 -8.40
CA ALA A 170 2.71 0.24 -9.08
C ALA A 170 2.96 0.11 -10.59
N ILE A 171 2.23 0.89 -11.39
CA ILE A 171 2.36 0.96 -12.85
C ILE A 171 2.99 2.31 -13.22
N ASP A 172 3.89 2.30 -14.22
CA ASP A 172 4.55 3.52 -14.68
C ASP A 172 3.59 4.49 -15.40
N PRO A 173 3.93 5.79 -15.46
CA PRO A 173 3.07 6.78 -16.14
C PRO A 173 2.91 6.53 -17.63
N ASP A 174 3.85 5.79 -18.25
CA ASP A 174 3.79 5.41 -19.67
C ASP A 174 2.89 4.19 -19.93
N LEU A 175 2.35 3.56 -18.86
CA LEU A 175 1.46 2.39 -18.91
C LEU A 175 2.10 1.15 -19.57
N LYS A 176 3.42 1.04 -19.52
CA LYS A 176 4.19 -0.05 -20.17
C LYS A 176 4.67 -1.11 -19.21
N TYR A 177 4.94 -0.71 -17.96
CA TYR A 177 5.58 -1.56 -16.97
C TYR A 177 4.84 -1.53 -15.65
N VAL A 178 4.82 -2.68 -14.99
CA VAL A 178 4.41 -2.83 -13.59
C VAL A 178 5.62 -3.20 -12.75
N TYR A 179 5.70 -2.65 -11.55
CA TYR A 179 6.77 -2.86 -10.59
C TYR A 179 6.26 -3.63 -9.38
N SER A 180 7.04 -4.58 -8.87
CA SER A 180 6.73 -5.35 -7.67
C SER A 180 7.95 -5.56 -6.80
N TYR A 181 7.79 -5.50 -5.48
CA TYR A 181 8.83 -5.81 -4.51
C TYR A 181 9.01 -7.32 -4.37
N GLY A 182 10.23 -7.81 -4.56
CA GLY A 182 10.60 -9.21 -4.37
C GLY A 182 11.17 -9.47 -2.97
N LEU A 183 11.01 -10.70 -2.47
CA LEU A 183 11.60 -11.13 -1.19
C LEU A 183 13.11 -11.35 -1.27
N ASP A 184 13.71 -11.23 -2.43
CA ASP A 184 15.14 -11.23 -2.66
C ASP A 184 15.82 -9.88 -2.35
N GLY A 185 15.05 -8.85 -1.99
CA GLY A 185 15.53 -7.52 -1.67
C GLY A 185 15.62 -6.57 -2.87
N TYR A 186 15.04 -6.97 -4.00
CA TYR A 186 14.98 -6.17 -5.22
C TYR A 186 13.54 -5.74 -5.54
N VAL A 187 13.42 -4.67 -6.31
CA VAL A 187 12.19 -4.36 -7.05
C VAL A 187 12.36 -4.78 -8.49
N HIS A 188 11.37 -5.48 -8.99
CA HIS A 188 11.34 -6.07 -10.33
C HIS A 188 10.44 -5.24 -11.25
N LYS A 189 10.75 -5.26 -12.55
CA LYS A 189 10.06 -4.53 -13.61
C LYS A 189 9.58 -5.48 -14.69
N TYR A 190 8.27 -5.47 -14.97
CA TYR A 190 7.65 -6.38 -15.94
C TYR A 190 6.87 -5.58 -16.99
N LYS A 191 6.83 -6.08 -18.22
CA LYS A 191 5.88 -5.61 -19.21
C LYS A 191 4.46 -5.95 -18.78
N VAL A 192 3.56 -4.96 -18.86
CA VAL A 192 2.17 -5.14 -18.40
C VAL A 192 1.42 -6.24 -19.14
N GLY A 193 1.68 -6.45 -20.43
CA GLY A 193 0.89 -7.35 -21.29
C GLY A 193 1.23 -8.83 -21.16
N ASP A 194 2.51 -9.16 -21.11
CA ASP A 194 3.02 -10.54 -21.20
C ASP A 194 3.87 -10.97 -20.00
N GLY A 195 4.14 -10.04 -19.06
CA GLY A 195 4.93 -10.31 -17.87
C GLY A 195 6.43 -10.50 -18.13
N GLU A 196 6.93 -10.20 -19.33
CA GLU A 196 8.37 -10.27 -19.58
C GLU A 196 9.12 -9.37 -18.62
N GLU A 197 10.00 -9.96 -17.82
CA GLU A 197 10.83 -9.23 -16.88
C GLU A 197 11.96 -8.48 -17.59
N ILE A 198 12.14 -7.22 -17.26
CA ILE A 198 13.23 -6.39 -17.75
C ILE A 198 14.48 -6.67 -16.91
N ARG A 199 15.53 -7.21 -17.55
CA ARG A 199 16.82 -7.53 -16.92
C ARG A 199 17.98 -6.76 -17.56
N SER A 200 17.73 -5.47 -17.85
CA SER A 200 18.71 -4.57 -18.46
C SER A 200 18.52 -3.14 -17.94
N GLY A 201 19.53 -2.29 -18.11
CA GLY A 201 19.47 -0.89 -17.68
C GLY A 201 19.37 -0.70 -16.17
N GLY A 202 19.99 -1.61 -15.38
CA GLY A 202 19.98 -1.60 -13.91
C GLY A 202 18.96 -2.54 -13.28
N TRP A 203 17.92 -2.96 -14.02
CA TRP A 203 16.86 -3.83 -13.51
C TRP A 203 17.27 -5.32 -13.42
N PRO A 204 16.78 -6.05 -12.35
CA PRO A 204 16.04 -5.56 -11.20
C PRO A 204 16.89 -4.65 -10.30
N GLU A 205 16.24 -3.70 -9.62
CA GLU A 205 16.91 -2.68 -8.84
C GLU A 205 16.97 -3.06 -7.36
N LEU A 206 18.18 -2.97 -6.76
CA LEU A 206 18.39 -3.31 -5.35
C LEU A 206 17.65 -2.32 -4.44
N CYS A 207 16.91 -2.85 -3.46
CA CYS A 207 16.23 -2.06 -2.43
C CYS A 207 16.82 -2.27 -1.04
N THR A 208 17.32 -3.47 -0.74
CA THR A 208 18.00 -3.78 0.51
C THR A 208 19.02 -4.90 0.36
N LEU A 209 20.15 -4.78 1.05
CA LEU A 209 21.13 -5.85 1.21
C LEU A 209 20.81 -6.78 2.39
N LYS A 210 19.75 -6.48 3.15
CA LYS A 210 19.32 -7.21 4.37
C LYS A 210 17.87 -7.72 4.26
N PRO A 211 17.47 -8.45 3.21
CA PRO A 211 16.07 -8.84 2.99
C PRO A 211 15.48 -9.69 4.13
N PHE A 212 16.32 -10.28 4.99
CA PHE A 212 15.88 -11.04 6.17
C PHE A 212 15.60 -10.16 7.39
N ASN A 213 16.09 -8.93 7.41
CA ASN A 213 15.89 -7.95 8.49
C ASN A 213 15.01 -6.79 8.00
N GLU A 214 15.07 -6.47 6.71
CA GLU A 214 14.37 -5.33 6.11
C GLU A 214 13.27 -5.78 5.18
N LYS A 215 12.05 -5.37 5.51
CA LYS A 215 10.81 -5.73 4.84
C LYS A 215 10.33 -4.59 3.94
N GLY A 216 9.91 -4.90 2.71
CA GLY A 216 9.04 -4.03 1.93
C GLY A 216 7.60 -4.14 2.44
N SER A 217 7.15 -3.16 3.23
CA SER A 217 5.81 -3.17 3.84
C SER A 217 4.82 -2.29 3.10
N SER A 218 5.30 -1.14 2.63
CA SER A 218 4.48 -0.11 1.99
C SER A 218 4.20 -0.47 0.53
N ALA A 219 3.18 0.14 -0.03
CA ALA A 219 2.97 0.16 -1.47
C ALA A 219 4.16 0.80 -2.18
N LEU A 220 4.43 0.36 -3.40
CA LEU A 220 5.30 1.10 -4.31
C LEU A 220 4.58 2.37 -4.73
N ALA A 221 5.31 3.49 -4.81
CA ALA A 221 4.77 4.76 -5.25
C ALA A 221 5.50 5.25 -6.51
N VAL A 222 4.77 5.85 -7.43
CA VAL A 222 5.32 6.47 -8.64
C VAL A 222 4.85 7.91 -8.70
N ALA A 223 5.80 8.84 -8.92
CA ALA A 223 5.46 10.23 -9.15
C ALA A 223 6.28 10.83 -10.28
N THR A 224 5.69 11.78 -10.99
CA THR A 224 6.36 12.62 -11.97
C THR A 224 6.57 14.02 -11.39
N ALA A 225 7.82 14.39 -11.21
CA ALA A 225 8.23 15.69 -10.69
C ALA A 225 7.91 16.84 -11.68
N LYS A 226 8.02 18.09 -11.22
CA LYS A 226 7.78 19.28 -12.05
C LYS A 226 8.72 19.37 -13.26
N ASP A 227 9.92 18.83 -13.17
CA ASP A 227 10.87 18.75 -14.28
C ASP A 227 10.53 17.62 -15.29
N ARG A 228 9.41 16.93 -15.10
CA ARG A 228 8.91 15.78 -15.88
C ARG A 228 9.70 14.49 -15.72
N THR A 229 10.58 14.41 -14.73
CA THR A 229 11.25 13.15 -14.39
C THR A 229 10.32 12.30 -13.53
N SER A 230 10.15 11.02 -13.93
CA SER A 230 9.36 10.06 -13.17
C SER A 230 10.26 9.19 -12.31
N TYR A 231 9.85 8.99 -11.07
CA TYR A 231 10.56 8.20 -10.08
C TYR A 231 9.67 7.11 -9.50
N LEU A 232 10.26 5.95 -9.23
CA LEU A 232 9.70 4.90 -8.39
C LEU A 232 10.32 5.00 -7.00
N TYR A 233 9.47 4.88 -5.97
CA TYR A 233 9.88 4.89 -4.57
C TYR A 233 9.57 3.55 -3.93
N VAL A 234 10.57 2.99 -3.26
CA VAL A 234 10.48 1.74 -2.51
C VAL A 234 10.93 2.01 -1.09
N THR A 235 10.10 1.69 -0.10
CA THR A 235 10.44 1.91 1.31
C THR A 235 10.59 0.59 2.04
N ASN A 236 11.54 0.57 2.98
CA ASN A 236 11.83 -0.58 3.80
C ASN A 236 11.72 -0.23 5.30
N GLY A 237 11.39 -1.23 6.09
CA GLY A 237 11.36 -1.20 7.54
C GLY A 237 11.65 -2.57 8.11
N GLY A 238 11.36 -2.81 9.39
CA GLY A 238 11.54 -4.11 10.04
C GLY A 238 10.40 -5.08 9.81
N TYR A 239 10.62 -6.35 10.12
CA TYR A 239 9.57 -7.33 10.30
C TYR A 239 8.90 -7.16 11.66
N LEU A 240 7.72 -7.76 11.83
CA LEU A 240 6.93 -7.69 13.06
C LEU A 240 7.79 -7.99 14.30
N GLY A 241 7.74 -7.10 15.29
CA GLY A 241 8.48 -7.19 16.55
C GLY A 241 9.91 -6.66 16.48
N ASP A 242 10.20 -5.77 15.55
CA ASP A 242 11.46 -5.01 15.43
C ASP A 242 12.72 -5.86 15.53
N ARG A 243 12.74 -6.95 14.77
CA ARG A 243 13.79 -7.94 14.87
C ARG A 243 14.97 -7.62 13.97
N GLY A 244 16.17 -7.81 14.52
CA GLY A 244 17.41 -7.75 13.77
C GLY A 244 17.94 -6.33 13.58
N ASP A 245 18.98 -6.24 12.78
CA ASP A 245 19.64 -4.99 12.41
C ASP A 245 18.96 -4.44 11.15
N TYR A 246 17.94 -3.61 11.33
CA TYR A 246 17.27 -2.92 10.23
C TYR A 246 17.27 -1.41 10.42
N GLN A 247 17.31 -0.69 9.32
CA GLN A 247 17.11 0.75 9.25
C GLN A 247 16.02 1.07 8.23
N GLY A 248 15.04 1.89 8.64
CA GLY A 248 14.07 2.45 7.70
C GLY A 248 14.79 3.26 6.63
N HIS A 249 14.42 3.05 5.36
CA HIS A 249 15.00 3.81 4.25
C HIS A 249 14.05 3.88 3.06
N VAL A 250 14.33 4.80 2.15
CA VAL A 250 13.68 4.89 0.84
C VAL A 250 14.73 4.75 -0.25
N THR A 251 14.48 3.84 -1.18
CA THR A 251 15.20 3.72 -2.46
C THR A 251 14.38 4.40 -3.54
N THR A 252 14.94 5.43 -4.16
CA THR A 252 14.30 6.18 -5.25
C THR A 252 15.00 5.86 -6.56
N ILE A 253 14.24 5.45 -7.57
CA ILE A 253 14.76 4.99 -8.86
C ILE A 253 14.22 5.91 -9.96
N ASN A 254 15.11 6.53 -10.72
CA ASN A 254 14.73 7.28 -11.91
C ASN A 254 14.29 6.29 -13.01
N LEU A 255 13.02 6.35 -13.42
CA LEU A 255 12.43 5.35 -14.32
C LEU A 255 13.01 5.37 -15.73
N SER A 256 13.60 6.49 -16.16
CA SER A 256 14.20 6.61 -17.49
C SER A 256 15.65 6.15 -17.55
N THR A 257 16.41 6.30 -16.45
CA THR A 257 17.86 6.04 -16.44
C THR A 257 18.27 4.85 -15.57
N GLY A 258 17.40 4.35 -14.69
CA GLY A 258 17.73 3.36 -13.66
C GLY A 258 18.61 3.90 -12.53
N LYS A 259 18.91 5.20 -12.52
CA LYS A 259 19.75 5.76 -11.46
C LYS A 259 19.03 5.72 -10.11
N GLN A 260 19.68 5.14 -9.11
CA GLN A 260 19.21 5.06 -7.75
C GLN A 260 19.71 6.18 -6.85
N TYR A 261 18.90 6.48 -5.83
CA TYR A 261 19.25 7.30 -4.68
C TYR A 261 18.68 6.63 -3.44
N VAL A 262 19.46 6.61 -2.36
CA VAL A 262 19.07 6.03 -1.08
C VAL A 262 19.07 7.12 -0.02
N PHE A 263 18.01 7.19 0.77
CA PHE A 263 17.96 8.02 1.97
C PHE A 263 17.58 7.15 3.16
N ASN A 264 18.50 7.02 4.11
CA ASN A 264 18.32 6.25 5.33
C ASN A 264 17.66 7.11 6.42
N ALA A 265 16.72 6.54 7.17
CA ALA A 265 16.09 7.23 8.30
C ALA A 265 16.99 7.29 9.53
N ASN A 266 18.01 6.44 9.59
CA ASN A 266 19.11 6.51 10.57
C ASN A 266 20.43 6.64 9.83
N CYS A 267 21.41 7.37 10.40
CA CYS A 267 22.66 7.68 9.71
C CYS A 267 22.43 8.22 8.30
N SER A 268 21.52 9.17 8.14
CA SER A 268 21.05 9.64 6.82
C SER A 268 22.12 10.39 5.99
N ASN A 269 23.27 10.70 6.61
CA ASN A 269 24.44 11.19 5.90
C ASN A 269 25.16 10.10 5.07
N ASP A 270 24.83 8.83 5.27
CA ASP A 270 25.33 7.70 4.49
C ASP A 270 24.26 7.25 3.48
N ALA A 271 24.36 7.72 2.24
CA ALA A 271 23.38 7.46 1.17
C ALA A 271 23.68 6.13 0.45
N VAL A 272 23.70 5.03 1.20
CA VAL A 272 23.99 3.66 0.71
C VAL A 272 23.02 2.66 1.32
N HIS A 273 22.90 1.50 0.67
CA HIS A 273 22.27 0.34 1.31
C HIS A 273 23.22 -0.25 2.36
N PHE A 274 22.75 -0.35 3.61
CA PHE A 274 23.54 -0.92 4.69
C PHE A 274 23.63 -2.45 4.59
N VAL A 275 24.77 -2.99 5.04
CA VAL A 275 25.00 -4.43 5.14
C VAL A 275 25.09 -4.86 6.59
N GLU A 276 24.64 -6.07 6.89
CA GLU A 276 24.85 -6.67 8.20
C GLU A 276 26.33 -7.07 8.34
N ARG A 277 27.02 -6.44 9.26
CA ARG A 277 28.43 -6.77 9.56
C ARG A 277 28.54 -7.43 10.92
N PRO A 278 29.10 -8.64 11.03
CA PRO A 278 29.35 -9.28 12.31
C PRO A 278 30.19 -8.37 13.21
N GLY A 279 29.62 -7.97 14.35
CA GLY A 279 30.32 -7.25 15.42
C GLY A 279 30.53 -5.74 15.21
N LYS A 280 30.19 -5.16 14.05
CA LYS A 280 30.28 -3.71 13.81
C LYS A 280 29.30 -3.30 12.71
N PRO A 281 28.08 -2.87 13.07
CA PRO A 281 27.08 -2.44 12.10
C PRO A 281 27.54 -1.18 11.34
N ASP A 282 27.04 -0.97 10.12
CA ASP A 282 27.31 0.20 9.30
C ASP A 282 26.75 1.46 9.94
N CYS A 283 25.56 1.34 10.55
CA CYS A 283 24.90 2.37 11.33
C CYS A 283 24.67 1.84 12.76
N SER A 284 24.99 2.64 13.76
CA SER A 284 24.77 2.25 15.16
C SER A 284 23.33 2.42 15.65
N ALA A 285 22.52 3.21 14.94
CA ALA A 285 21.10 3.34 15.19
C ALA A 285 20.33 2.29 14.37
N VAL A 286 19.26 1.77 14.94
CA VAL A 286 18.37 0.77 14.32
C VAL A 286 16.93 1.27 14.38
N GLN A 287 16.00 0.56 13.71
CA GLN A 287 14.58 0.88 13.67
C GLN A 287 14.25 2.05 12.71
N SER A 288 13.35 2.96 13.09
CA SER A 288 12.87 4.08 12.26
C SER A 288 12.26 3.60 10.94
N ALA A 289 11.47 2.50 10.99
CA ALA A 289 10.84 1.88 9.81
C ALA A 289 10.00 2.87 9.01
N ILE A 290 10.09 2.83 7.68
CA ILE A 290 9.14 3.50 6.79
C ILE A 290 8.17 2.43 6.29
N TRP A 291 7.01 2.29 6.96
CA TRP A 291 6.11 1.16 6.79
C TRP A 291 4.63 1.53 6.64
N ALA A 292 4.29 2.81 6.66
CA ALA A 292 2.95 3.30 6.34
C ALA A 292 2.45 2.69 5.03
N ARG A 293 1.16 2.40 4.91
CA ARG A 293 0.59 1.73 3.72
C ARG A 293 0.99 2.38 2.40
N PRO A 294 0.92 3.73 2.24
CA PRO A 294 1.32 4.38 0.99
C PRO A 294 2.85 4.48 0.80
N GLY A 295 3.64 4.40 1.88
CA GLY A 295 5.09 4.64 1.85
C GLY A 295 5.43 6.10 1.62
N VAL A 296 5.49 6.53 0.37
CA VAL A 296 5.91 7.86 -0.04
C VAL A 296 4.75 8.65 -0.64
N ILE A 297 4.53 9.86 -0.14
CA ILE A 297 3.54 10.81 -0.67
C ILE A 297 4.27 11.87 -1.49
N TYR A 298 3.86 12.10 -2.74
CA TYR A 298 4.36 13.22 -3.54
C TYR A 298 3.38 14.38 -3.50
N ASP A 299 3.85 15.57 -3.14
CA ASP A 299 3.07 16.81 -3.23
C ASP A 299 3.51 17.66 -4.43
N PRO A 300 2.65 17.81 -5.45
CA PRO A 300 2.98 18.61 -6.63
C PRO A 300 3.05 20.11 -6.32
N ALA A 301 2.48 20.59 -5.22
CA ALA A 301 2.54 22.00 -4.88
C ALA A 301 3.95 22.40 -4.40
N THR A 302 4.55 21.60 -3.53
CA THR A 302 5.90 21.82 -3.00
C THR A 302 7.00 21.20 -3.87
N ASP A 303 6.65 20.29 -4.79
CA ASP A 303 7.58 19.43 -5.56
C ASP A 303 8.53 18.67 -4.65
N ARG A 304 7.95 18.00 -3.63
CA ARG A 304 8.65 17.19 -2.63
C ARG A 304 7.95 15.88 -2.39
N VAL A 305 8.70 14.94 -1.87
CA VAL A 305 8.16 13.70 -1.33
C VAL A 305 8.20 13.72 0.20
N TYR A 306 7.19 13.09 0.80
CA TYR A 306 6.98 13.04 2.25
C TYR A 306 6.78 11.60 2.68
N MET A 307 7.31 11.27 3.84
CA MET A 307 7.15 9.98 4.50
C MET A 307 7.26 10.14 6.01
N ALA A 308 6.83 9.14 6.74
CA ALA A 308 6.90 9.12 8.19
C ALA A 308 7.61 7.86 8.67
N THR A 309 8.42 7.99 9.71
CA THR A 309 9.12 6.89 10.36
C THR A 309 8.39 6.42 11.61
N GLY A 310 8.50 5.14 11.89
CA GLY A 310 8.12 4.53 13.16
C GLY A 310 9.12 4.81 14.28
N ASN A 311 8.92 4.09 15.39
CA ASN A 311 9.79 4.16 16.57
C ASN A 311 11.26 3.97 16.21
N GLY A 312 12.11 4.72 16.89
CA GLY A 312 13.56 4.77 16.66
C GLY A 312 14.20 5.98 17.31
N THR A 313 15.48 6.11 17.14
CA THR A 313 16.22 7.25 17.68
C THR A 313 15.88 8.51 16.89
N PHE A 314 15.54 9.60 17.59
CA PHE A 314 15.56 10.95 17.04
C PHE A 314 16.76 11.71 17.60
N ASP A 315 17.77 11.90 16.78
CA ASP A 315 18.96 12.71 17.07
C ASP A 315 19.50 13.36 15.79
N PRO A 316 19.05 14.59 15.46
CA PRO A 316 19.46 15.27 14.24
C PRO A 316 20.98 15.49 14.11
N LYS A 317 21.73 15.53 15.24
CA LYS A 317 23.20 15.66 15.23
C LYS A 317 23.90 14.38 14.76
N ARG A 318 23.20 13.26 14.86
CA ARG A 318 23.65 11.93 14.41
C ARG A 318 22.96 11.50 13.11
N HIS A 319 22.14 12.38 12.54
CA HIS A 319 21.33 12.10 11.36
C HIS A 319 20.34 10.95 11.54
N ASP A 320 19.71 10.85 12.74
CA ASP A 320 18.73 9.83 13.10
C ASP A 320 17.33 10.47 13.21
N TRP A 321 16.32 9.92 12.50
CA TRP A 321 15.01 10.51 12.29
C TRP A 321 13.86 9.56 12.68
N GLY A 322 13.89 8.99 13.89
CA GLY A 322 12.80 8.17 14.44
C GLY A 322 11.56 9.01 14.78
N ASP A 323 10.36 8.44 14.64
CA ASP A 323 9.06 9.10 14.90
C ASP A 323 8.93 10.48 14.25
N THR A 324 9.35 10.59 12.99
CA THR A 324 9.49 11.86 12.29
C THR A 324 8.78 11.81 10.93
N ILE A 325 8.02 12.86 10.58
CA ILE A 325 7.66 13.15 9.20
C ILE A 325 8.79 13.97 8.59
N PHE A 326 9.28 13.59 7.43
CA PHE A 326 10.30 14.37 6.74
C PHE A 326 10.04 14.50 5.23
N SER A 327 10.64 15.53 4.64
CA SER A 327 10.54 15.81 3.21
C SER A 327 11.89 15.69 2.51
N LEU A 328 11.85 15.17 1.27
CA LEU A 328 13.00 15.07 0.37
C LEU A 328 12.66 15.70 -0.98
N LYS A 329 13.68 15.92 -1.81
CA LYS A 329 13.50 16.25 -3.23
C LYS A 329 12.78 15.08 -3.94
N PRO A 330 12.18 15.30 -5.12
CA PRO A 330 11.52 14.21 -5.85
C PRO A 330 12.46 13.04 -6.19
N ASN A 331 13.75 13.28 -6.34
CA ASN A 331 14.74 12.22 -6.55
C ASN A 331 15.14 11.48 -5.25
N GLY A 332 14.44 11.68 -4.13
CA GLY A 332 14.73 11.02 -2.87
C GLY A 332 15.94 11.54 -2.10
N THR A 333 16.54 12.66 -2.51
CA THR A 333 17.69 13.23 -1.78
C THR A 333 17.29 14.37 -0.86
N GLY A 334 17.98 14.46 0.26
CA GLY A 334 17.91 15.59 1.18
C GLY A 334 18.93 16.69 0.87
N VAL A 335 19.40 17.35 1.92
CA VAL A 335 20.44 18.41 1.88
C VAL A 335 21.49 18.09 2.95
N ASP A 336 22.73 17.93 2.54
CA ASP A 336 23.87 17.66 3.43
C ASP A 336 23.63 16.50 4.42
N GLY A 337 23.04 15.41 3.91
CA GLY A 337 22.72 14.24 4.70
C GLY A 337 21.49 14.36 5.61
N ASN A 338 20.79 15.50 5.57
CA ASN A 338 19.54 15.73 6.30
C ASN A 338 18.34 15.76 5.36
N PRO A 339 17.09 15.55 5.83
CA PRO A 339 15.92 15.90 5.05
C PRO A 339 15.88 17.40 4.75
N ILE A 340 15.05 17.83 3.80
CA ILE A 340 14.85 19.27 3.51
C ILE A 340 14.19 19.93 4.72
N ASP A 341 13.22 19.26 5.31
CA ASP A 341 12.48 19.71 6.48
C ASP A 341 11.90 18.51 7.23
N SER A 342 11.57 18.67 8.52
CA SER A 342 11.05 17.58 9.34
C SER A 342 10.10 18.08 10.41
N TYR A 343 9.14 17.22 10.77
CA TYR A 343 8.27 17.35 11.94
C TYR A 343 8.48 16.16 12.87
N THR A 344 8.79 16.40 14.12
CA THR A 344 8.92 15.37 15.15
C THR A 344 8.06 15.78 16.37
N PRO A 345 7.15 14.92 16.87
CA PRO A 345 6.33 15.24 18.02
C PRO A 345 7.17 15.59 19.26
N ALA A 346 6.74 16.59 20.03
CA ALA A 346 7.46 16.98 21.26
C ALA A 346 7.57 15.83 22.29
N ASN A 347 6.69 14.83 22.21
CA ASN A 347 6.68 13.66 23.07
C ASN A 347 7.33 12.41 22.42
N HIS A 348 8.14 12.56 21.36
CA HIS A 348 8.75 11.45 20.60
C HIS A 348 9.47 10.43 21.49
N HIS A 349 10.14 10.84 22.58
CA HIS A 349 10.76 9.91 23.53
C HIS A 349 9.75 8.97 24.20
N PHE A 350 8.52 9.43 24.44
CA PHE A 350 7.44 8.59 24.95
C PHE A 350 6.93 7.65 23.86
N LEU A 351 6.72 8.15 22.63
CA LEU A 351 6.26 7.37 21.49
C LEU A 351 7.22 6.20 21.23
N ASN A 352 8.51 6.50 21.12
CA ASN A 352 9.56 5.49 20.91
C ASN A 352 9.56 4.39 21.99
N ARG A 353 9.50 4.77 23.28
CA ARG A 353 9.50 3.77 24.38
C ARG A 353 8.24 2.93 24.47
N ALA A 354 7.11 3.45 24.00
CA ALA A 354 5.79 2.81 24.09
C ALA A 354 5.38 2.09 22.81
N ASP A 355 6.27 2.03 21.81
CA ASP A 355 5.97 1.50 20.47
C ASP A 355 4.71 2.14 19.84
N LEU A 356 4.63 3.48 19.94
CA LEU A 356 3.51 4.27 19.44
C LEU A 356 3.89 5.03 18.16
N ASP A 357 4.30 4.30 17.13
CA ASP A 357 4.81 4.83 15.86
C ASP A 357 3.98 5.99 15.30
N LEU A 358 4.63 7.11 15.07
CA LEU A 358 4.09 8.18 14.22
C LEU A 358 3.91 7.67 12.78
N GLY A 359 4.87 6.88 12.28
CA GLY A 359 4.94 6.37 10.92
C GLY A 359 4.06 5.15 10.63
N SER A 360 3.05 4.86 11.45
CA SER A 360 2.05 3.84 11.11
C SER A 360 1.10 4.27 9.98
N THR A 361 1.09 5.55 9.64
CA THR A 361 0.43 6.14 8.46
C THR A 361 1.29 7.26 7.88
N ALA A 362 0.98 7.77 6.70
CA ALA A 362 1.68 8.88 6.07
C ALA A 362 0.78 10.14 6.01
N PRO A 363 1.35 11.34 5.77
CA PRO A 363 0.56 12.56 5.67
C PRO A 363 -0.47 12.49 4.55
N ALA A 364 -1.75 12.69 4.84
CA ALA A 364 -2.80 12.83 3.84
C ALA A 364 -3.00 14.31 3.49
N ILE A 365 -2.79 14.67 2.23
CA ILE A 365 -2.83 16.07 1.76
C ILE A 365 -4.26 16.57 1.72
N LEU A 366 -4.51 17.73 2.34
CA LEU A 366 -5.82 18.35 2.42
C LEU A 366 -5.93 19.53 1.44
N PRO A 367 -6.77 19.46 0.40
CA PRO A 367 -7.15 20.65 -0.36
C PRO A 367 -7.72 21.72 0.57
N THR A 368 -7.15 22.92 0.54
CA THR A 368 -7.54 24.02 1.45
C THR A 368 -8.35 25.08 0.72
N PRO A 369 -9.42 25.63 1.35
CA PRO A 369 -10.17 26.74 0.81
C PRO A 369 -9.33 28.02 0.79
N THR A 370 -9.76 29.03 0.05
CA THR A 370 -8.97 30.26 -0.22
C THR A 370 -8.71 31.13 1.01
N ASP A 371 -9.52 31.01 2.05
CA ASP A 371 -9.39 31.71 3.33
C ASP A 371 -8.50 30.99 4.36
N CYS A 372 -8.01 29.78 4.05
CA CYS A 372 -7.05 29.09 4.90
C CYS A 372 -5.68 29.75 4.82
N SER A 373 -5.05 30.00 5.97
CA SER A 373 -3.70 30.57 6.05
C SER A 373 -2.59 29.58 5.64
N ILE A 374 -2.88 28.27 5.70
CA ILE A 374 -1.94 27.20 5.34
C ILE A 374 -2.40 26.57 4.02
N ARG A 375 -1.57 26.67 2.98
CA ARG A 375 -1.89 26.16 1.64
C ARG A 375 -1.53 24.70 1.43
N ASN A 376 -0.43 24.27 2.01
CA ASN A 376 0.08 22.90 1.88
C ASN A 376 -0.22 22.13 3.19
N LEU A 377 -1.51 21.99 3.49
CA LEU A 377 -1.98 21.33 4.71
C LEU A 377 -2.05 19.81 4.51
N ALA A 378 -1.62 19.07 5.53
CA ALA A 378 -1.86 17.63 5.61
C ALA A 378 -2.30 17.23 7.01
N VAL A 379 -2.94 16.06 7.10
CA VAL A 379 -3.25 15.40 8.37
C VAL A 379 -2.41 14.13 8.52
N GLN A 380 -1.79 13.95 9.68
CA GLN A 380 -1.03 12.77 10.07
C GLN A 380 -1.70 12.06 11.24
N GLY A 381 -1.95 10.76 11.11
CA GLY A 381 -2.32 9.88 12.20
C GLY A 381 -1.12 9.26 12.91
N GLY A 382 -1.36 8.28 13.78
CA GLY A 382 -0.32 7.51 14.44
C GLY A 382 -0.89 6.42 15.36
N LYS A 383 -0.02 5.54 15.86
CA LYS A 383 -0.38 4.55 16.89
C LYS A 383 -0.78 5.23 18.21
N ASP A 384 -0.43 6.47 18.43
CA ASP A 384 -0.79 7.26 19.61
C ASP A 384 -2.26 7.74 19.64
N MET A 385 -3.05 7.30 18.66
CA MET A 385 -4.49 7.62 18.53
C MET A 385 -4.76 9.12 18.41
N LYS A 386 -3.82 9.89 17.83
CA LYS A 386 -3.95 11.31 17.57
C LYS A 386 -3.90 11.60 16.07
N LEU A 387 -4.65 12.62 15.68
CA LEU A 387 -4.51 13.28 14.39
C LEU A 387 -3.86 14.64 14.62
N ARG A 388 -2.93 15.00 13.77
CA ARG A 388 -2.21 16.27 13.78
C ARG A 388 -2.21 16.91 12.41
N LEU A 389 -2.47 18.21 12.35
CA LEU A 389 -2.34 18.99 11.15
C LEU A 389 -0.91 19.50 11.03
N VAL A 390 -0.33 19.38 9.83
CA VAL A 390 1.04 19.83 9.54
C VAL A 390 1.06 20.66 8.26
N ASN A 391 1.98 21.61 8.17
CA ASN A 391 2.23 22.38 6.96
C ASN A 391 3.36 21.72 6.15
N LEU A 392 3.05 21.12 5.02
CA LEU A 392 4.05 20.44 4.19
C LEU A 392 5.12 21.39 3.61
N ALA A 393 4.81 22.67 3.47
CA ALA A 393 5.79 23.67 3.02
C ALA A 393 6.76 24.10 4.12
N ASP A 394 6.42 23.87 5.41
CA ASP A 394 7.20 24.25 6.58
C ASP A 394 6.84 23.32 7.75
N LEU A 395 7.34 22.08 7.70
CA LEU A 395 7.02 21.01 8.67
C LEU A 395 7.49 21.36 10.07
N SER A 396 8.68 21.92 10.18
CA SER A 396 9.29 22.29 11.46
C SER A 396 8.70 23.57 12.06
N GLY A 397 8.04 24.40 11.25
CA GLY A 397 7.73 25.80 11.62
C GLY A 397 8.96 26.70 11.69
N HIS A 398 10.10 26.25 11.16
CA HIS A 398 11.40 26.92 11.20
C HIS A 398 12.02 27.16 9.80
N HIS A 399 11.18 27.30 8.77
CA HIS A 399 11.58 27.64 7.40
C HIS A 399 12.59 26.65 6.78
N ASN A 400 12.19 25.37 6.66
CA ASN A 400 13.01 24.28 6.13
C ASN A 400 14.31 24.05 6.93
N SER A 401 14.22 24.16 8.24
CA SER A 401 15.30 23.80 9.16
C SER A 401 14.92 22.51 9.89
N PRO A 402 15.37 21.34 9.44
CA PRO A 402 14.99 20.06 10.05
C PRO A 402 15.60 19.88 11.44
N GLY A 403 15.02 18.98 12.22
CA GLY A 403 15.55 18.59 13.53
C GLY A 403 14.96 19.37 14.71
N HIS A 404 13.91 20.14 14.49
CA HIS A 404 13.12 20.73 15.56
C HIS A 404 11.97 19.81 15.97
N VAL A 405 11.57 19.87 17.24
CA VAL A 405 10.39 19.16 17.75
C VAL A 405 9.17 20.09 17.79
N GLY A 406 7.98 19.55 17.54
CA GLY A 406 6.76 20.34 17.36
C GLY A 406 6.64 20.87 15.93
N GLY A 407 5.72 21.82 15.73
CA GLY A 407 5.40 22.38 14.41
C GLY A 407 4.00 22.01 13.92
N GLU A 408 3.26 21.21 14.68
CA GLU A 408 1.86 20.91 14.39
C GLU A 408 0.99 22.19 14.47
N ILE A 409 -0.04 22.23 13.62
CA ILE A 409 -0.97 23.35 13.54
C ILE A 409 -2.13 23.12 14.51
N GLY A 410 -2.25 23.99 15.48
CA GLY A 410 -3.33 23.94 16.46
C GLY A 410 -3.15 22.83 17.49
N LYS A 411 -4.25 22.23 17.94
CA LYS A 411 -4.24 21.16 18.95
C LYS A 411 -4.28 19.79 18.30
N LEU A 412 -3.64 18.83 18.95
CA LEU A 412 -3.81 17.41 18.62
C LEU A 412 -5.29 17.01 18.76
N ILE A 413 -5.77 16.21 17.83
CA ILE A 413 -7.17 15.77 17.77
C ILE A 413 -7.19 14.29 18.13
N ASP A 414 -7.99 13.89 19.12
CA ASP A 414 -8.21 12.48 19.38
C ASP A 414 -8.89 11.81 18.19
N VAL A 415 -8.46 10.59 17.82
CA VAL A 415 -9.16 9.79 16.83
C VAL A 415 -10.58 9.53 17.35
N PRO A 416 -11.63 10.01 16.67
CA PRO A 416 -12.97 10.12 17.30
C PRO A 416 -13.61 8.78 17.67
N GLN A 417 -13.34 7.72 16.90
CA GLN A 417 -13.80 6.35 17.18
C GLN A 417 -12.83 5.57 18.09
N GLY A 418 -11.67 6.16 18.41
CA GLY A 418 -10.60 5.46 19.12
C GLY A 418 -9.80 4.54 18.23
N GLY A 419 -8.80 3.89 18.82
CA GLY A 419 -7.89 2.96 18.12
C GLY A 419 -6.71 3.65 17.43
N MET A 420 -5.64 2.87 17.26
CA MET A 420 -4.43 3.29 16.53
C MET A 420 -4.73 3.45 15.05
N VAL A 421 -4.12 4.43 14.39
CA VAL A 421 -4.27 4.64 12.95
C VAL A 421 -3.15 3.89 12.23
N PHE A 422 -3.52 2.84 11.53
CA PHE A 422 -2.62 2.04 10.68
C PHE A 422 -2.94 2.18 9.19
N THR A 423 -4.02 2.86 8.88
CA THR A 423 -4.59 3.00 7.55
C THR A 423 -4.23 4.37 6.97
N GLN A 424 -4.22 4.49 5.64
CA GLN A 424 -4.13 5.79 5.01
C GLN A 424 -5.52 6.45 5.02
N PRO A 425 -5.66 7.67 5.55
CA PRO A 425 -6.92 8.39 5.48
C PRO A 425 -7.29 8.77 4.04
N ALA A 426 -8.56 8.56 3.65
CA ALA A 426 -9.05 9.09 2.39
C ALA A 426 -9.43 10.57 2.50
N VAL A 427 -9.15 11.33 1.45
CA VAL A 427 -9.46 12.76 1.37
C VAL A 427 -10.40 13.04 0.21
N TRP A 428 -11.48 13.75 0.49
CA TRP A 428 -12.51 14.06 -0.50
C TRP A 428 -12.94 15.52 -0.42
N VAL A 429 -13.09 16.14 -1.59
CA VAL A 429 -13.75 17.44 -1.72
C VAL A 429 -15.18 17.20 -2.14
N ASN A 430 -16.12 17.57 -1.29
CA ASN A 430 -17.54 17.43 -1.62
C ASN A 430 -17.90 18.33 -2.81
N PRO A 431 -18.40 17.79 -3.91
CA PRO A 431 -18.74 18.60 -5.09
C PRO A 431 -19.92 19.55 -4.88
N GLU A 432 -20.77 19.32 -3.84
CA GLU A 432 -21.94 20.13 -3.56
C GLU A 432 -21.58 21.46 -2.87
N ASP A 433 -20.64 21.44 -1.93
CA ASP A 433 -20.29 22.62 -1.09
C ASP A 433 -18.79 22.94 -1.06
N HIS A 434 -18.00 22.22 -1.87
CA HIS A 434 -16.54 22.35 -1.97
C HIS A 434 -15.77 22.20 -0.65
N SER A 435 -16.39 21.60 0.34
CA SER A 435 -15.75 21.33 1.62
C SER A 435 -14.82 20.12 1.55
N THR A 436 -13.69 20.18 2.27
CA THR A 436 -12.72 19.09 2.38
C THR A 436 -13.05 18.19 3.55
N TRP A 437 -13.09 16.89 3.29
CA TRP A 437 -13.38 15.81 4.23
C TRP A 437 -12.22 14.84 4.34
N VAL A 438 -12.06 14.28 5.52
CA VAL A 438 -11.08 13.24 5.84
C VAL A 438 -11.81 12.06 6.46
N PHE A 439 -11.57 10.87 5.92
CA PHE A 439 -12.12 9.62 6.45
C PHE A 439 -11.00 8.80 7.06
N VAL A 440 -11.14 8.46 8.33
CA VAL A 440 -10.13 7.73 9.11
C VAL A 440 -10.73 6.43 9.59
N ALA A 441 -10.13 5.31 9.16
CA ALA A 441 -10.49 3.97 9.62
C ALA A 441 -9.49 3.46 10.66
N THR A 442 -9.98 2.73 11.64
CA THR A 442 -9.19 2.05 12.68
C THR A 442 -9.90 0.75 13.06
N PHE A 443 -9.30 -0.05 13.92
CA PHE A 443 -10.01 -1.18 14.55
C PHE A 443 -11.15 -0.74 15.49
N GLY A 444 -11.23 0.54 15.87
CA GLY A 444 -12.33 1.10 16.66
C GLY A 444 -13.50 1.60 15.81
N GLY A 445 -13.36 1.63 14.49
CA GLY A 445 -14.40 2.11 13.58
C GLY A 445 -13.91 3.05 12.51
N LEU A 446 -14.87 3.76 11.90
CA LEU A 446 -14.66 4.74 10.83
C LEU A 446 -15.22 6.11 11.28
N SER A 447 -14.49 7.17 11.01
CA SER A 447 -14.95 8.55 11.25
C SER A 447 -14.75 9.45 10.04
N ALA A 448 -15.63 10.43 9.91
CA ALA A 448 -15.53 11.51 8.94
C ALA A 448 -15.34 12.85 9.65
N LEU A 449 -14.27 13.53 9.30
CA LEU A 449 -13.96 14.86 9.77
C LEU A 449 -14.02 15.85 8.60
N LYS A 450 -14.50 17.06 8.88
CA LYS A 450 -14.57 18.14 7.90
C LYS A 450 -13.57 19.23 8.26
N LEU A 451 -12.78 19.67 7.28
CA LEU A 451 -11.88 20.81 7.43
C LEU A 451 -12.70 22.08 7.67
N GLN A 452 -12.34 22.82 8.70
CA GLN A 452 -12.88 24.13 9.01
C GLN A 452 -11.76 25.17 9.09
N VAL A 453 -12.05 26.36 8.65
CA VAL A 453 -11.16 27.52 8.78
C VAL A 453 -11.75 28.47 9.80
N GLY A 454 -11.03 28.70 10.87
CA GLY A 454 -11.42 29.60 11.95
C GLY A 454 -11.00 31.05 11.70
N GLN A 455 -11.03 31.86 12.74
CA GLN A 455 -10.53 33.24 12.69
C GLN A 455 -9.06 33.26 12.28
N HIS A 456 -8.67 34.27 11.52
CA HIS A 456 -7.31 34.43 10.98
C HIS A 456 -6.83 33.30 10.07
N GLY A 457 -7.77 32.54 9.49
CA GLY A 457 -7.42 31.49 8.54
C GLY A 457 -6.86 30.19 9.15
N VAL A 458 -6.96 30.00 10.47
CA VAL A 458 -6.39 28.82 11.16
C VAL A 458 -7.23 27.59 10.87
N PRO A 459 -6.63 26.51 10.28
CA PRO A 459 -7.36 25.28 10.00
C PRO A 459 -7.58 24.42 11.25
N SER A 460 -8.69 23.67 11.24
CA SER A 460 -9.00 22.63 12.23
C SER A 460 -9.86 21.55 11.59
N LEU A 461 -9.93 20.37 12.22
CA LEU A 461 -10.81 19.29 11.78
C LEU A 461 -11.98 19.14 12.78
N ARG A 462 -13.21 19.13 12.27
CA ARG A 462 -14.42 18.90 13.06
C ARG A 462 -15.01 17.54 12.73
N LEU A 463 -15.26 16.73 13.75
CA LEU A 463 -16.02 15.50 13.60
C LEU A 463 -17.43 15.80 13.07
N VAL A 464 -17.84 15.07 12.04
CA VAL A 464 -19.21 15.11 11.51
C VAL A 464 -19.98 13.86 11.91
N TRP A 465 -19.41 12.67 11.64
CA TRP A 465 -19.98 11.40 12.07
C TRP A 465 -18.88 10.38 12.37
N LYS A 466 -19.22 9.37 13.16
CA LYS A 466 -18.41 8.18 13.40
C LYS A 466 -19.34 6.97 13.62
N ASN A 467 -18.80 5.79 13.38
CA ASN A 467 -19.46 4.52 13.67
C ASN A 467 -18.45 3.53 14.25
N GLY A 468 -18.88 2.31 14.55
CA GLY A 468 -18.05 1.22 15.06
C GLY A 468 -17.61 0.24 13.96
N ASP A 469 -17.76 0.60 12.69
CA ASP A 469 -17.38 -0.26 11.54
C ASP A 469 -15.88 -0.14 11.30
N GLU A 470 -15.11 -1.07 11.86
CA GLU A 470 -13.66 -1.16 11.65
C GLU A 470 -13.30 -1.37 10.17
N GLY A 471 -12.08 -0.98 9.79
CA GLY A 471 -11.67 -1.19 8.40
C GLY A 471 -10.22 -0.88 8.10
N SER A 472 -9.82 -1.31 6.89
CA SER A 472 -8.56 -0.96 6.22
C SER A 472 -8.63 0.46 5.64
N SER A 473 -7.65 0.83 4.78
CA SER A 473 -7.65 2.18 4.19
C SER A 473 -8.92 2.41 3.37
N PRO A 474 -9.73 3.43 3.72
CA PRO A 474 -10.97 3.73 3.01
C PRO A 474 -10.66 4.42 1.68
N ILE A 475 -11.55 4.26 0.69
CA ILE A 475 -11.44 4.97 -0.58
C ILE A 475 -12.78 5.62 -0.96
N ILE A 476 -12.72 6.63 -1.82
CA ILE A 476 -13.91 7.26 -2.40
C ILE A 476 -13.86 7.10 -3.91
N ALA A 477 -15.00 6.74 -4.49
CA ALA A 477 -15.20 6.73 -5.93
C ALA A 477 -16.61 7.27 -6.22
N ASN A 478 -16.72 8.22 -7.14
CA ASN A 478 -17.98 8.85 -7.56
C ASN A 478 -18.92 9.20 -6.38
N ASN A 479 -18.37 9.86 -5.34
CA ASN A 479 -19.10 10.32 -4.15
C ASN A 479 -19.72 9.18 -3.31
N VAL A 480 -19.14 8.00 -3.35
CA VAL A 480 -19.44 6.88 -2.46
C VAL A 480 -18.16 6.51 -1.71
N LEU A 481 -18.23 6.37 -0.39
CA LEU A 481 -17.12 5.95 0.46
C LEU A 481 -17.16 4.43 0.61
N TYR A 482 -16.02 3.78 0.40
CA TYR A 482 -15.86 2.32 0.56
C TYR A 482 -14.83 2.01 1.62
N CYS A 483 -15.07 0.97 2.41
CA CYS A 483 -14.13 0.48 3.41
C CYS A 483 -14.34 -1.03 3.58
N ALA A 484 -13.24 -1.77 3.67
CA ALA A 484 -13.27 -3.20 3.98
C ALA A 484 -12.78 -3.42 5.40
N GLY A 485 -13.45 -4.27 6.17
CA GLY A 485 -13.07 -4.53 7.54
C GLY A 485 -13.56 -5.88 8.02
N SER A 486 -12.87 -6.43 9.01
CA SER A 486 -13.15 -7.73 9.60
C SER A 486 -13.42 -8.85 8.56
N HIS A 487 -14.66 -9.00 8.09
CA HIS A 487 -15.10 -10.00 7.13
C HIS A 487 -16.14 -9.42 6.16
N ASP A 488 -16.07 -8.14 5.88
CA ASP A 488 -16.99 -7.50 4.95
C ASP A 488 -16.37 -6.31 4.21
N VAL A 489 -17.02 -5.93 3.14
CA VAL A 489 -16.78 -4.69 2.43
C VAL A 489 -18.07 -3.90 2.36
N ARG A 490 -17.99 -2.60 2.61
CA ARG A 490 -19.16 -1.70 2.73
C ARG A 490 -18.99 -0.46 1.87
N ALA A 491 -20.13 0.03 1.40
CA ALA A 491 -20.27 1.35 0.79
C ALA A 491 -21.11 2.27 1.69
N PHE A 492 -20.67 3.51 1.84
CA PHE A 492 -21.31 4.48 2.73
C PHE A 492 -21.62 5.79 1.99
N ALA A 493 -22.64 6.50 2.46
CA ALA A 493 -22.84 7.90 2.11
C ALA A 493 -21.79 8.76 2.84
N PRO A 494 -20.88 9.46 2.15
CA PRO A 494 -19.71 10.11 2.77
C PRO A 494 -20.09 11.15 3.82
N THR A 495 -21.20 11.88 3.61
CA THR A 495 -21.62 12.99 4.50
C THR A 495 -22.37 12.55 5.75
N THR A 496 -22.87 11.30 5.80
CA THR A 496 -23.72 10.83 6.91
C THR A 496 -23.26 9.52 7.55
N GLY A 497 -22.36 8.76 6.89
CA GLY A 497 -21.95 7.43 7.35
C GLY A 497 -23.04 6.35 7.20
N LYS A 498 -24.15 6.65 6.51
CA LYS A 498 -25.20 5.64 6.26
C LYS A 498 -24.64 4.57 5.33
N VAL A 499 -24.78 3.30 5.71
CA VAL A 499 -24.47 2.16 4.85
C VAL A 499 -25.43 2.16 3.68
N LEU A 500 -24.90 2.13 2.46
CA LEU A 500 -25.63 2.04 1.19
C LEU A 500 -25.63 0.61 0.65
N TRP A 501 -24.54 -0.11 0.85
CA TRP A 501 -24.37 -1.49 0.43
C TRP A 501 -23.35 -2.19 1.32
N GLN A 502 -23.46 -3.51 1.44
CA GLN A 502 -22.55 -4.37 2.19
C GLN A 502 -22.51 -5.76 1.61
N SER A 503 -21.33 -6.37 1.50
CA SER A 503 -21.14 -7.79 1.28
C SER A 503 -20.31 -8.42 2.40
N ARG A 504 -20.67 -9.66 2.78
CA ARG A 504 -19.97 -10.50 3.77
C ARG A 504 -19.42 -11.78 3.15
N SER A 505 -19.25 -11.80 1.83
CA SER A 505 -18.73 -12.96 1.11
C SER A 505 -17.20 -12.96 0.96
N ILE A 506 -16.50 -12.17 1.76
CA ILE A 506 -15.03 -12.12 1.79
C ILE A 506 -14.49 -12.69 3.10
N GLY A 507 -13.22 -13.12 3.07
CA GLY A 507 -12.46 -13.52 4.25
C GLY A 507 -12.13 -12.36 5.18
N ARG A 508 -11.30 -12.65 6.18
CA ARG A 508 -10.79 -11.60 7.09
C ARG A 508 -9.97 -10.59 6.32
N ILE A 509 -10.08 -9.32 6.73
CA ILE A 509 -9.27 -8.19 6.23
C ILE A 509 -8.18 -7.86 7.26
N HIS A 510 -6.96 -7.66 6.78
CA HIS A 510 -5.83 -7.14 7.54
C HIS A 510 -5.42 -5.75 7.02
N TRP A 511 -4.72 -5.70 5.88
CA TRP A 511 -4.33 -4.44 5.22
C TRP A 511 -4.94 -4.27 3.82
N GLU A 512 -5.63 -5.29 3.33
CA GLU A 512 -6.24 -5.26 2.02
C GLU A 512 -7.17 -4.07 1.90
N SER A 513 -7.01 -3.27 0.87
CA SER A 513 -7.83 -2.09 0.60
C SER A 513 -8.58 -2.28 -0.71
N PRO A 514 -9.88 -1.92 -0.77
CA PRO A 514 -10.64 -2.04 -2.00
C PRO A 514 -10.16 -1.03 -3.04
N ILE A 515 -10.39 -1.35 -4.32
CA ILE A 515 -10.38 -0.38 -5.41
C ILE A 515 -11.73 -0.38 -6.10
N VAL A 516 -12.15 0.78 -6.60
CA VAL A 516 -13.38 0.93 -7.39
C VAL A 516 -13.06 1.68 -8.66
N VAL A 517 -13.19 0.99 -9.79
CA VAL A 517 -12.78 1.49 -11.09
C VAL A 517 -13.63 0.89 -12.21
N ASN A 518 -14.06 1.74 -13.15
CA ASN A 518 -14.82 1.35 -14.36
C ASN A 518 -16.12 0.55 -14.08
N GLY A 519 -16.75 0.79 -12.93
CA GLY A 519 -18.00 0.14 -12.56
C GLY A 519 -17.84 -1.17 -11.80
N GLU A 520 -16.64 -1.48 -11.32
CA GLU A 520 -16.34 -2.69 -10.57
C GLU A 520 -15.57 -2.36 -9.29
N LEU A 521 -15.85 -3.11 -8.21
CA LEU A 521 -15.13 -3.09 -6.95
C LEU A 521 -14.34 -4.37 -6.84
N TYR A 522 -13.04 -4.26 -6.51
CA TYR A 522 -12.15 -5.40 -6.28
C TYR A 522 -11.57 -5.33 -4.89
N ILE A 523 -11.49 -6.47 -4.22
CA ILE A 523 -10.92 -6.64 -2.87
C ILE A 523 -10.28 -8.02 -2.73
N THR A 524 -9.11 -8.07 -2.11
CA THR A 524 -8.45 -9.30 -1.67
C THR A 524 -8.70 -9.55 -0.19
N ASP A 525 -8.41 -10.76 0.32
CA ASP A 525 -8.59 -11.09 1.72
C ASP A 525 -7.48 -12.04 2.25
N GLU A 526 -7.39 -12.18 3.57
CA GLU A 526 -6.45 -13.05 4.28
C GLU A 526 -6.66 -14.55 4.04
N SER A 527 -7.72 -14.94 3.33
CA SER A 527 -7.93 -16.32 2.88
C SER A 527 -7.30 -16.61 1.52
N GLY A 528 -6.65 -15.61 0.92
CA GLY A 528 -5.98 -15.73 -0.38
C GLY A 528 -6.94 -15.70 -1.57
N TYR A 529 -8.01 -14.91 -1.48
CA TYR A 529 -8.97 -14.73 -2.56
C TYR A 529 -8.98 -13.30 -3.07
N LEU A 530 -9.33 -13.15 -4.34
CA LEU A 530 -9.75 -11.90 -4.97
C LEU A 530 -11.25 -12.00 -5.27
N THR A 531 -12.02 -11.03 -4.78
CA THR A 531 -13.45 -10.92 -5.06
C THR A 531 -13.73 -9.66 -5.87
N ALA A 532 -14.54 -9.79 -6.91
CA ALA A 532 -15.02 -8.68 -7.72
C ALA A 532 -16.53 -8.52 -7.57
N TYR A 533 -16.98 -7.27 -7.49
CA TYR A 533 -18.40 -6.89 -7.46
C TYR A 533 -18.68 -5.88 -8.59
N GLY A 534 -19.85 -5.98 -9.21
CA GLY A 534 -20.32 -5.07 -10.27
C GLY A 534 -21.83 -4.91 -10.28
N LEU A 535 -22.34 -4.11 -11.24
CA LEU A 535 -23.76 -3.79 -11.39
C LEU A 535 -24.51 -4.87 -12.17
#